data_69cb7149fcdf54ee1c11a6458538e91a
#
_entry.id   69cb7149fcdf54ee1c11a6458538e91a
#
_cell.length_a   1.000
_cell.length_b   1.000
_cell.length_c   1.000
_cell.angle_alpha   90.00
_cell.angle_beta   90.00
_cell.angle_gamma   90.00
#
_symmetry.space_group_name_H-M   'P 1'
#
loop_
_entity.id
_entity.type
_entity.pdbx_description
1 polymer ?
#
loop_
_entity_poly.entity_id
_entity_poly.type
_entity_poly.pdbx_seq_one_letter_code
_entity_poly.pdbx_strand_id
1 'polypeptide(L)'
;MPVAAFPAQPLAALPPYGCGVPLAGCERPLHRLPLTRYGRYAAEAIRDIPKFYSHASVDQSVVMPNHIHLLLRLDETPGLAGIPQIVRQMKAHVSKRAGFSIWQRSYYDHVIRGQKDYDMIWQYIADNPAKWLNDRFYEPDEP
;
A
#
# COMPACT_ATOMS: atom_id res chain seq x y z
N MET A 1 -18.65 -7.81 -2.92
CA MET A 1 -17.90 -6.61 -3.38
C MET A 1 -16.47 -7.02 -3.74
N PRO A 2 -15.99 -6.70 -4.90
CA PRO A 2 -14.60 -7.01 -5.21
C PRO A 2 -13.68 -6.16 -4.34
N VAL A 3 -12.79 -6.80 -3.64
CA VAL A 3 -11.74 -6.16 -2.86
C VAL A 3 -10.42 -6.57 -3.49
N ALA A 4 -9.55 -5.62 -3.77
CA ALA A 4 -8.26 -5.90 -4.38
C ALA A 4 -7.12 -5.63 -3.41
N ALA A 5 -6.21 -6.56 -3.28
CA ALA A 5 -4.98 -6.42 -2.51
C ALA A 5 -3.79 -6.27 -3.46
N PHE A 6 -2.93 -5.30 -3.22
CA PHE A 6 -1.81 -5.00 -4.10
C PHE A 6 -0.48 -5.06 -3.36
N PRO A 7 0.46 -5.89 -3.78
CA PRO A 7 1.86 -5.56 -3.62
C PRO A 7 2.28 -4.64 -4.77
N ALA A 8 2.55 -3.37 -4.50
CA ALA A 8 3.25 -2.53 -5.45
C ALA A 8 4.74 -2.85 -5.37
N GLN A 9 5.39 -3.04 -6.52
CA GLN A 9 6.78 -3.45 -6.59
C GLN A 9 7.78 -2.34 -6.21
N PRO A 10 9.06 -2.69 -5.99
CA PRO A 10 9.98 -1.88 -5.21
C PRO A 10 10.13 -0.46 -5.70
N LEU A 11 10.16 0.44 -4.76
CA LEU A 11 10.63 1.80 -4.93
C LEU A 11 12.13 1.72 -5.20
N ALA A 12 12.55 1.90 -6.45
CA ALA A 12 13.96 1.85 -6.80
C ALA A 12 14.77 2.83 -5.92
N ALA A 13 15.79 2.32 -5.28
CA ALA A 13 16.84 3.06 -4.58
C ALA A 13 16.36 4.07 -3.51
N LEU A 14 15.57 3.63 -2.56
CA LEU A 14 15.34 4.40 -1.35
C LEU A 14 16.14 3.81 -0.19
N PRO A 15 16.71 4.67 0.68
CA PRO A 15 17.34 4.19 1.90
C PRO A 15 16.33 3.41 2.75
N PRO A 16 16.79 2.47 3.56
CA PRO A 16 16.05 1.34 4.11
C PRO A 16 15.12 1.68 5.28
N TYR A 17 14.32 2.69 5.19
CA TYR A 17 13.45 3.09 6.29
C TYR A 17 12.03 3.38 5.84
N GLY A 18 11.17 2.42 5.96
CA GLY A 18 9.74 2.60 5.73
C GLY A 18 8.92 1.97 6.83
N CYS A 19 7.83 2.59 7.20
CA CYS A 19 6.99 2.14 8.30
C CYS A 19 5.56 1.93 7.86
N GLY A 20 4.96 0.85 8.33
CA GLY A 20 3.52 0.71 8.27
C GLY A 20 2.84 1.77 9.14
N VAL A 21 1.86 2.45 8.59
CA VAL A 21 0.95 3.26 9.41
C VAL A 21 -0.21 2.37 9.80
N PRO A 22 -0.33 1.96 11.06
CA PRO A 22 -1.53 1.27 11.49
C PRO A 22 -2.69 2.26 11.41
N LEU A 23 -3.67 1.95 10.57
CA LEU A 23 -4.97 2.59 10.66
C LEU A 23 -5.57 2.22 12.02
N ALA A 24 -6.21 3.20 12.66
CA ALA A 24 -6.71 3.14 14.03
C ALA A 24 -7.33 1.78 14.40
N GLY A 25 -6.80 1.13 15.44
CA GLY A 25 -7.33 -0.10 16.03
C GLY A 25 -6.35 -1.24 16.27
N CYS A 26 -5.12 -1.17 15.82
CA CYS A 26 -4.11 -2.18 16.11
C CYS A 26 -3.12 -1.67 17.16
N GLU A 27 -3.45 -1.86 18.42
CA GLU A 27 -2.53 -1.68 19.54
C GLU A 27 -1.55 -2.86 19.62
N ARG A 28 -0.54 -2.86 18.75
CA ARG A 28 0.68 -3.59 19.00
C ARG A 28 1.86 -2.68 18.69
N PRO A 29 2.84 -2.56 19.60
CA PRO A 29 4.09 -1.87 19.32
C PRO A 29 4.92 -2.75 18.37
N LEU A 30 4.44 -2.91 17.16
CA LEU A 30 5.20 -3.50 16.08
C LEU A 30 6.27 -2.48 15.69
N HIS A 31 7.46 -2.95 15.48
CA HIS A 31 8.61 -2.20 15.03
C HIS A 31 8.20 -1.20 13.94
N ARG A 32 7.97 0.04 14.36
CA ARG A 32 7.69 1.14 13.43
C ARG A 32 8.99 1.53 12.78
N LEU A 33 9.25 0.97 11.63
CA LEU A 33 10.30 1.49 10.77
C LEU A 33 9.92 2.93 10.38
N PRO A 34 10.78 3.93 10.59
CA PRO A 34 10.44 5.31 10.27
C PRO A 34 10.23 5.47 8.76
N LEU A 35 9.14 6.15 8.37
CA LEU A 35 8.88 6.45 6.96
C LEU A 35 9.90 7.45 6.42
N THR A 36 10.45 7.16 5.24
CA THR A 36 11.15 8.18 4.44
C THR A 36 10.16 9.27 4.03
N ARG A 37 10.66 10.40 3.52
CA ARG A 37 9.78 11.44 2.96
C ARG A 37 8.87 10.88 1.84
N TYR A 38 9.37 9.98 1.03
CA TYR A 38 8.60 9.34 -0.05
C TYR A 38 7.57 8.35 0.49
N GLY A 39 7.92 7.61 1.53
CA GLY A 39 6.96 6.76 2.25
C GLY A 39 5.82 7.57 2.87
N ARG A 40 6.12 8.76 3.40
CA ARG A 40 5.08 9.69 3.88
C ARG A 40 4.18 10.18 2.76
N TYR A 41 4.75 10.53 1.60
CA TYR A 41 3.93 10.92 0.43
C TYR A 41 3.00 9.79 -0.01
N ALA A 42 3.50 8.56 -0.02
CA ALA A 42 2.68 7.39 -0.33
C ALA A 42 1.58 7.17 0.72
N ALA A 43 1.90 7.22 1.99
CA ALA A 43 0.93 7.05 3.07
C ALA A 43 -0.18 8.12 3.03
N GLU A 44 0.17 9.37 2.75
CA GLU A 44 -0.79 10.45 2.58
C GLU A 44 -1.67 10.26 1.34
N ALA A 45 -1.07 9.86 0.22
CA ALA A 45 -1.81 9.59 -1.01
C ALA A 45 -2.81 8.43 -0.85
N ILE A 46 -2.43 7.38 -0.13
CA ILE A 46 -3.31 6.26 0.21
C ILE A 46 -4.48 6.73 1.09
N ARG A 47 -4.18 7.49 2.13
CA ARG A 47 -5.20 8.03 3.04
C ARG A 47 -6.19 8.94 2.33
N ASP A 48 -5.74 9.62 1.28
CA ASP A 48 -6.56 10.58 0.54
C ASP A 48 -7.40 9.92 -0.58
N ILE A 49 -7.22 8.63 -0.86
CA ILE A 49 -8.01 7.91 -1.87
C ILE A 49 -9.52 8.13 -1.67
N PRO A 50 -10.11 7.96 -0.48
CA PRO A 50 -11.54 8.16 -0.29
C PRO A 50 -12.00 9.60 -0.49
N LYS A 51 -11.11 10.58 -0.40
CA LYS A 51 -11.43 11.99 -0.64
C LYS A 51 -11.64 12.29 -2.13
N PHE A 52 -10.88 11.61 -3.01
CA PHE A 52 -10.99 11.74 -4.45
C PHE A 52 -11.99 10.78 -5.06
N TYR A 53 -12.20 9.64 -4.41
CA TYR A 53 -13.06 8.56 -4.86
C TYR A 53 -14.01 8.16 -3.74
N SER A 54 -15.17 8.80 -3.68
CA SER A 54 -16.16 8.57 -2.61
C SER A 54 -16.72 7.14 -2.58
N HIS A 55 -16.61 6.41 -3.70
CA HIS A 55 -17.00 5.02 -3.83
C HIS A 55 -15.88 4.03 -3.43
N ALA A 56 -14.72 4.54 -3.05
CA ALA A 56 -13.58 3.72 -2.65
C ALA A 56 -13.26 3.91 -1.17
N SER A 57 -12.91 2.83 -0.51
CA SER A 57 -12.37 2.83 0.85
C SER A 57 -11.08 2.02 0.93
N VAL A 58 -10.21 2.41 1.86
CA VAL A 58 -8.98 1.69 2.17
C VAL A 58 -9.22 0.92 3.46
N ASP A 59 -9.38 -0.38 3.34
CA ASP A 59 -9.65 -1.26 4.49
C ASP A 59 -8.37 -1.58 5.27
N GLN A 60 -7.25 -1.73 4.56
CA GLN A 60 -5.94 -1.96 5.15
C GLN A 60 -4.84 -1.45 4.21
N SER A 61 -3.75 -1.01 4.77
CA SER A 61 -2.57 -0.63 3.98
C SER A 61 -1.29 -0.73 4.79
N VAL A 62 -0.18 -0.97 4.12
CA VAL A 62 1.14 -0.88 4.70
C VAL A 62 2.14 -0.36 3.67
N VAL A 63 2.97 0.58 4.09
CA VAL A 63 4.09 1.09 3.30
C VAL A 63 5.36 0.42 3.81
N MET A 64 5.92 -0.47 2.99
CA MET A 64 7.17 -1.16 3.25
C MET A 64 8.34 -0.41 2.59
N PRO A 65 9.61 -0.68 2.95
CA PRO A 65 10.75 0.05 2.42
C PRO A 65 10.84 0.10 0.89
N ASN A 66 10.43 -0.97 0.21
CA ASN A 66 10.53 -1.08 -1.24
C ASN A 66 9.22 -1.48 -1.94
N HIS A 67 8.11 -1.56 -1.21
CA HIS A 67 6.79 -1.88 -1.78
C HIS A 67 5.65 -1.40 -0.88
N ILE A 68 4.45 -1.45 -1.40
CA ILE A 68 3.22 -1.08 -0.69
C ILE A 68 2.19 -2.19 -0.89
N HIS A 69 1.47 -2.51 0.16
CA HIS A 69 0.25 -3.31 0.09
C HIS A 69 -0.97 -2.44 0.37
N LEU A 70 -2.00 -2.62 -0.42
CA LEU A 70 -3.29 -1.96 -0.26
C LEU A 70 -4.42 -2.97 -0.32
N LEU A 71 -5.36 -2.83 0.58
CA LEU A 71 -6.64 -3.51 0.54
C LEU A 71 -7.72 -2.46 0.27
N LEU A 72 -8.22 -2.43 -0.95
CA LEU A 72 -9.22 -1.47 -1.40
C LEU A 72 -10.58 -2.14 -1.55
N ARG A 73 -11.60 -1.44 -1.11
CA ARG A 73 -13.00 -1.79 -1.36
C ARG A 73 -13.62 -0.75 -2.26
N LEU A 74 -14.28 -1.19 -3.30
CA LEU A 74 -15.04 -0.32 -4.21
C LEU A 74 -16.52 -0.68 -4.14
N ASP A 75 -17.36 0.34 -4.16
CA ASP A 75 -18.78 0.17 -4.42
C ASP A 75 -19.00 -0.12 -5.91
N GLU A 76 -19.83 -1.09 -6.21
CA GLU A 76 -20.15 -1.51 -7.57
C GLU A 76 -21.13 -0.52 -8.23
N THR A 77 -20.66 0.69 -8.54
CA THR A 77 -21.44 1.65 -9.30
C THR A 77 -20.89 1.76 -10.71
N PRO A 78 -21.67 1.42 -11.75
CA PRO A 78 -21.21 1.53 -13.13
C PRO A 78 -20.75 2.94 -13.49
N GLY A 79 -19.67 3.05 -14.25
CA GLY A 79 -19.13 4.33 -14.74
C GLY A 79 -18.18 5.06 -13.79
N LEU A 80 -17.95 4.54 -12.58
CA LEU A 80 -16.96 5.10 -11.65
C LEU A 80 -15.56 4.52 -11.89
N ALA A 81 -14.56 5.25 -11.39
CA ALA A 81 -13.16 4.85 -11.51
C ALA A 81 -12.91 3.48 -10.87
N GLY A 82 -12.31 2.58 -11.63
CA GLY A 82 -11.86 1.28 -11.17
C GLY A 82 -10.48 1.32 -10.52
N ILE A 83 -10.05 0.17 -10.01
CA ILE A 83 -8.75 -0.01 -9.37
C ILE A 83 -7.57 0.50 -10.22
N PRO A 84 -7.48 0.17 -11.54
CA PRO A 84 -6.35 0.64 -12.34
C PRO A 84 -6.22 2.16 -12.38
N GLN A 85 -7.34 2.87 -12.45
CA GLN A 85 -7.33 4.34 -12.46
C GLN A 85 -6.93 4.91 -11.12
N ILE A 86 -7.45 4.37 -10.02
CA ILE A 86 -7.13 4.80 -8.66
C ILE A 86 -5.64 4.61 -8.39
N VAL A 87 -5.09 3.44 -8.69
CA VAL A 87 -3.67 3.13 -8.50
C VAL A 87 -2.79 4.03 -9.36
N ARG A 88 -3.15 4.23 -10.63
CA ARG A 88 -2.40 5.10 -11.54
C ARG A 88 -2.35 6.54 -11.03
N GLN A 89 -3.46 7.09 -10.57
CA GLN A 89 -3.50 8.45 -10.04
C GLN A 89 -2.76 8.60 -8.72
N MET A 90 -2.87 7.61 -7.84
CA MET A 90 -2.09 7.58 -6.60
C MET A 90 -0.58 7.59 -6.89
N LYS A 91 -0.13 6.74 -7.80
CA LYS A 91 1.28 6.68 -8.22
C LYS A 91 1.75 8.00 -8.83
N ALA A 92 0.95 8.59 -9.72
CA ALA A 92 1.26 9.86 -10.36
C ALA A 92 1.37 11.00 -9.34
N HIS A 93 0.47 11.05 -8.37
CA HIS A 93 0.48 12.06 -7.31
C HIS A 93 1.76 11.99 -6.46
N VAL A 94 2.15 10.79 -6.06
CA VAL A 94 3.39 10.59 -5.29
C VAL A 94 4.62 10.95 -6.11
N SER A 95 4.70 10.51 -7.37
CA SER A 95 5.81 10.84 -8.27
C SER A 95 5.93 12.35 -8.51
N LYS A 96 4.82 13.04 -8.67
CA LYS A 96 4.81 14.50 -8.82
C LYS A 96 5.40 15.21 -7.58
N ARG A 97 5.02 14.77 -6.39
CA ARG A 97 5.59 15.31 -5.13
C ARG A 97 7.06 14.96 -4.94
N ALA A 98 7.45 13.77 -5.36
CA ALA A 98 8.85 13.33 -5.28
C ALA A 98 9.77 14.04 -6.29
N GLY A 99 9.22 14.50 -7.42
CA GLY A 99 9.96 15.11 -8.51
C GLY A 99 10.53 14.13 -9.53
N PHE A 100 10.30 12.83 -9.35
CA PHE A 100 10.71 11.77 -10.25
C PHE A 100 9.79 10.54 -10.10
N SER A 101 9.85 9.61 -11.07
CA SER A 101 9.10 8.37 -10.96
C SER A 101 9.77 7.39 -10.01
N ILE A 102 9.09 7.09 -8.91
CA ILE A 102 9.56 6.15 -7.87
C ILE A 102 8.97 4.75 -8.03
N TRP A 103 8.09 4.56 -9.01
CA TRP A 103 7.32 3.34 -9.18
C TRP A 103 7.82 2.49 -10.33
N GLN A 104 7.70 1.17 -10.17
CA GLN A 104 7.75 0.26 -11.30
C GLN A 104 6.48 0.36 -12.15
N ARG A 105 6.55 -0.10 -13.41
CA ARG A 105 5.47 0.08 -14.39
C ARG A 105 4.17 -0.61 -14.03
N SER A 106 4.24 -1.75 -13.39
CA SER A 106 3.07 -2.57 -13.09
C SER A 106 2.82 -2.69 -11.59
N TYR A 107 1.73 -3.31 -11.24
CA TYR A 107 1.39 -3.73 -9.89
C TYR A 107 0.73 -5.11 -9.96
N TYR A 108 0.72 -5.78 -8.84
CA TYR A 108 0.04 -7.07 -8.69
C TYR A 108 -1.33 -6.84 -8.09
N ASP A 109 -2.36 -7.44 -8.66
CA ASP A 109 -3.70 -7.38 -8.09
C ASP A 109 -4.27 -8.77 -7.82
N HIS A 110 -5.08 -8.84 -6.78
CA HIS A 110 -5.84 -10.01 -6.40
C HIS A 110 -7.26 -9.59 -6.05
N VAL A 111 -8.23 -10.17 -6.74
CA VAL A 111 -9.64 -9.90 -6.46
C VAL A 111 -10.10 -10.86 -5.36
N ILE A 112 -10.53 -10.29 -4.25
CA ILE A 112 -11.00 -11.03 -3.09
C ILE A 112 -12.46 -11.45 -3.32
N ARG A 113 -12.75 -12.72 -3.14
CA ARG A 113 -14.06 -13.31 -3.45
C ARG A 113 -14.78 -13.92 -2.26
N GLY A 114 -14.34 -13.68 -1.04
CA GLY A 114 -15.00 -14.21 0.13
C GLY A 114 -14.38 -13.73 1.43
N GLN A 115 -15.08 -13.93 2.53
CA GLN A 115 -14.65 -13.46 3.84
C GLN A 115 -13.32 -14.08 4.28
N LYS A 116 -13.14 -15.38 4.05
CA LYS A 116 -11.90 -16.08 4.42
C LYS A 116 -10.68 -15.53 3.67
N ASP A 117 -10.81 -15.25 2.38
CA ASP A 117 -9.76 -14.65 1.55
C ASP A 117 -9.46 -13.22 2.04
N TYR A 118 -10.50 -12.45 2.34
CA TYR A 118 -10.38 -11.12 2.92
C TYR A 118 -9.60 -11.14 4.24
N ASP A 119 -9.97 -12.00 5.17
CA ASP A 119 -9.34 -12.10 6.49
C ASP A 119 -7.87 -12.51 6.37
N MET A 120 -7.56 -13.44 5.49
CA MET A 120 -6.18 -13.87 5.22
C MET A 120 -5.32 -12.74 4.66
N ILE A 121 -5.83 -11.98 3.71
CA ILE A 121 -5.09 -10.87 3.10
C ILE A 121 -4.95 -9.70 4.08
N TRP A 122 -6.01 -9.41 4.84
CA TRP A 122 -5.97 -8.39 5.87
C TRP A 122 -4.86 -8.69 6.89
N GLN A 123 -4.82 -9.92 7.38
CA GLN A 123 -3.80 -10.37 8.33
C GLN A 123 -2.40 -10.37 7.70
N TYR A 124 -2.28 -10.80 6.45
CA TYR A 124 -1.01 -10.78 5.72
C TYR A 124 -0.43 -9.35 5.64
N ILE A 125 -1.26 -8.36 5.32
CA ILE A 125 -0.85 -6.96 5.27
C ILE A 125 -0.45 -6.45 6.66
N ALA A 126 -1.24 -6.77 7.68
CA ALA A 126 -0.98 -6.37 9.07
C ALA A 126 0.35 -6.94 9.60
N ASP A 127 0.69 -8.16 9.22
CA ASP A 127 1.90 -8.86 9.70
C ASP A 127 3.16 -8.49 8.90
N ASN A 128 3.03 -7.85 7.75
CA ASN A 128 4.15 -7.58 6.85
C ASN A 128 5.33 -6.84 7.53
N PRO A 129 5.12 -5.78 8.32
CA PRO A 129 6.22 -5.10 8.98
C PRO A 129 7.06 -6.00 9.90
N ALA A 130 6.39 -6.92 10.62
CA ALA A 130 7.06 -7.85 11.51
C ALA A 130 7.87 -8.93 10.76
N LYS A 131 7.49 -9.21 9.53
CA LYS A 131 8.11 -10.23 8.67
C LYS A 131 9.15 -9.65 7.70
N TRP A 132 9.41 -8.35 7.77
CA TRP A 132 10.29 -7.67 6.80
C TRP A 132 11.65 -8.34 6.64
N LEU A 133 12.29 -8.75 7.72
CA LEU A 133 13.60 -9.42 7.67
C LEU A 133 13.59 -10.78 6.93
N ASN A 134 12.41 -11.39 6.80
CA ASN A 134 12.21 -12.66 6.11
C ASN A 134 11.51 -12.47 4.76
N ASP A 135 11.31 -11.20 4.35
CA ASP A 135 10.66 -10.90 3.08
C ASP A 135 11.61 -11.18 1.92
N ARG A 136 11.08 -11.75 0.84
CA ARG A 136 11.85 -12.00 -0.40
C ARG A 136 12.41 -10.73 -1.05
N PHE A 137 11.87 -9.57 -0.69
CA PHE A 137 12.33 -8.26 -1.16
C PHE A 137 13.23 -7.55 -0.16
N TYR A 138 13.59 -8.24 0.93
CA TYR A 138 14.49 -7.67 1.94
C TYR A 138 15.87 -7.46 1.35
N GLU A 139 16.32 -6.23 1.35
CA GLU A 139 17.70 -5.85 1.08
C GLU A 139 18.29 -5.35 2.39
N PRO A 140 19.31 -6.02 2.94
CA PRO A 140 20.00 -5.52 4.14
C PRO A 140 20.69 -4.20 3.83
N ASP A 141 20.70 -3.32 4.82
CA ASP A 141 21.49 -2.10 4.75
C ASP A 141 22.95 -2.46 4.48
N GLU A 142 23.50 -2.08 3.35
CA GLU A 142 24.95 -2.10 3.19
C GLU A 142 25.56 -1.10 4.17
N PRO A 143 26.61 -1.50 4.91
CA PRO A 143 27.24 -0.62 5.87
C PRO A 143 27.93 0.58 5.24
#